data_76e876e45c2d7db0fa75f468ac7a1d5c
#
_entry.id   76e876e45c2d7db0fa75f468ac7a1d5c
#
_cell.length_a   1.000
_cell.length_b   1.000
_cell.length_c   1.000
_cell.angle_alpha   90.00
_cell.angle_beta   90.00
_cell.angle_gamma   90.00
#
_symmetry.space_group_name_H-M   'P 1'
#
loop_
_entity.id
_entity.type
_entity.pdbx_description
1 polymer ?
#
loop_
_entity_poly.entity_id
_entity_poly.type
_entity_poly.pdbx_seq_one_letter_code
_entity_poly.pdbx_strand_id
1 'polypeptide(L)'
;FYQNLLGSSPEIPPMFAKTDFGRQHKLLQHSLGVLLIYAKRKNPALLERVAVRHSRKEVDVDPSLYPCFVESLIQTLREHDPKFSPEVEDAWRVAVEPGIEFMKAKY
;
A
#
# COMPACT_ATOMS: atom_id res chain seq x y z
N PHE A 1 7.27 -8.39 2.27
CA PHE A 1 6.78 -7.13 1.68
C PHE A 1 7.77 -5.98 1.90
N TYR A 2 8.13 -5.71 3.15
CA TYR A 2 8.99 -4.54 3.43
C TYR A 2 10.38 -4.65 2.85
N GLN A 3 10.95 -5.85 2.73
CA GLN A 3 12.22 -6.02 2.03
C GLN A 3 12.12 -5.56 0.59
N ASN A 4 11.03 -5.92 -0.09
CA ASN A 4 10.79 -5.51 -1.47
C ASN A 4 10.56 -4.00 -1.55
N LEU A 5 9.74 -3.45 -0.65
CA LEU A 5 9.43 -2.03 -0.64
C LEU A 5 10.69 -1.18 -0.39
N LEU A 6 11.48 -1.54 0.62
CA LEU A 6 12.69 -0.79 0.96
C LEU A 6 13.74 -0.82 -0.15
N GLY A 7 13.75 -1.87 -0.96
CA GLY A 7 14.66 -1.99 -2.10
C GLY A 7 14.15 -1.36 -3.38
N SER A 8 12.90 -0.88 -3.42
CA SER A 8 12.26 -0.42 -4.65
C SER A 8 12.60 1.02 -5.05
N SER A 9 13.01 1.84 -4.09
CA SER A 9 13.41 3.23 -4.35
C SER A 9 14.30 3.73 -3.22
N PRO A 10 15.34 4.53 -3.51
CA PRO A 10 16.21 5.10 -2.47
C PRO A 10 15.51 6.13 -1.58
N GLU A 11 14.34 6.60 -1.98
CA GLU A 11 13.56 7.55 -1.18
C GLU A 11 12.79 6.90 -0.05
N ILE A 12 12.59 5.58 -0.10
CA ILE A 12 11.73 4.86 0.85
C ILE A 12 12.43 4.52 2.16
N PRO A 13 13.67 3.98 2.20
CA PRO A 13 14.31 3.61 3.46
C PRO A 13 14.34 4.71 4.52
N PRO A 14 14.61 5.99 4.19
CA PRO A 14 14.60 7.04 5.21
C PRO A 14 13.25 7.20 5.93
N MET A 15 12.14 6.89 5.24
CA MET A 15 10.80 6.99 5.81
C MET A 15 10.57 5.96 6.92
N PHE A 16 11.34 4.87 6.90
CA PHE A 16 11.21 3.77 7.87
C PHE A 16 12.40 3.66 8.82
N ALA A 17 13.25 4.68 8.89
CA ALA A 17 14.48 4.63 9.68
C ALA A 17 14.25 4.35 11.17
N LYS A 18 13.10 4.76 11.72
CA LYS A 18 12.76 4.58 13.12
C LYS A 18 11.51 3.70 13.32
N THR A 19 11.17 2.89 12.32
CA THR A 19 9.94 2.12 12.32
C THR A 19 10.10 0.82 13.11
N ASP A 20 9.13 0.54 13.98
CA ASP A 20 8.93 -0.78 14.57
C ASP A 20 8.18 -1.66 13.56
N PHE A 21 8.90 -2.54 12.89
CA PHE A 21 8.30 -3.37 11.83
C PHE A 21 7.29 -4.39 12.34
N GLY A 22 7.41 -4.84 13.58
CA GLY A 22 6.38 -5.72 14.16
C GLY A 22 5.02 -5.03 14.21
N ARG A 23 5.00 -3.77 14.65
CA ARG A 23 3.80 -2.95 14.64
C ARG A 23 3.39 -2.58 13.22
N GLN A 24 4.36 -2.28 12.36
CA GLN A 24 4.09 -1.86 10.98
C GLN A 24 3.43 -2.96 10.15
N HIS A 25 3.80 -4.23 10.37
CA HIS A 25 3.13 -5.35 9.71
C HIS A 25 1.63 -5.39 10.03
N LYS A 26 1.26 -5.13 11.28
CA LYS A 26 -0.16 -5.10 11.66
C LYS A 26 -0.89 -3.93 11.01
N LEU A 27 -0.24 -2.78 10.94
CA LEU A 27 -0.81 -1.61 10.26
C LEU A 27 -1.00 -1.87 8.76
N LEU A 28 -0.04 -2.55 8.13
CA LEU A 28 -0.15 -2.92 6.72
C LEU A 28 -1.34 -3.84 6.48
N GLN A 29 -1.51 -4.89 7.31
CA GLN A 29 -2.64 -5.81 7.18
C GLN A 29 -3.96 -5.07 7.30
N HIS A 30 -4.08 -4.16 8.28
CA HIS A 30 -5.27 -3.34 8.46
C HIS A 30 -5.53 -2.47 7.22
N SER A 31 -4.50 -1.79 6.73
CA SER A 31 -4.62 -0.89 5.58
C SER A 31 -4.99 -1.63 4.29
N LEU A 32 -4.43 -2.82 4.07
CA LEU A 32 -4.82 -3.65 2.92
C LEU A 32 -6.31 -4.00 3.00
N GLY A 33 -6.80 -4.37 4.19
CA GLY A 33 -8.23 -4.62 4.39
C GLY A 33 -9.08 -3.41 4.06
N VAL A 34 -8.65 -2.22 4.48
CA VAL A 34 -9.34 -0.96 4.19
C VAL A 34 -9.39 -0.69 2.69
N LEU A 35 -8.29 -0.91 1.97
CA LEU A 35 -8.26 -0.74 0.51
C LEU A 35 -9.23 -1.68 -0.19
N LEU A 36 -9.28 -2.94 0.24
CA LEU A 36 -10.18 -3.93 -0.36
C LEU A 36 -11.65 -3.60 -0.09
N ILE A 37 -11.99 -3.16 1.12
CA ILE A 37 -13.34 -2.73 1.46
C ILE A 37 -13.74 -1.52 0.64
N TYR A 38 -12.85 -0.55 0.47
CA TYR A 38 -13.13 0.62 -0.35
C TYR A 38 -13.44 0.24 -1.80
N ALA A 39 -12.70 -0.71 -2.36
CA ALA A 39 -12.92 -1.17 -3.73
C ALA A 39 -14.35 -1.72 -3.92
N LYS A 40 -14.90 -2.37 -2.89
CA LYS A 40 -16.25 -2.94 -2.96
C LYS A 40 -17.33 -1.95 -2.63
N ARG A 41 -17.17 -1.16 -1.57
CA ARG A 41 -18.25 -0.37 -0.98
C ARG A 41 -18.17 1.12 -1.27
N LYS A 42 -17.01 1.59 -1.73
CA LYS A 42 -16.78 3.01 -2.05
C LYS A 42 -17.06 3.97 -0.89
N ASN A 43 -17.06 3.47 0.35
CA ASN A 43 -17.21 4.30 1.53
C ASN A 43 -15.83 4.78 1.98
N PRO A 44 -15.53 6.11 1.92
CA PRO A 44 -14.20 6.61 2.17
C PRO A 44 -13.85 6.77 3.66
N ALA A 45 -14.78 6.50 4.58
CA ALA A 45 -14.61 6.87 5.99
C ALA A 45 -13.30 6.36 6.61
N LEU A 46 -12.97 5.07 6.43
CA LEU A 46 -11.73 4.51 6.98
C LEU A 46 -10.52 4.88 6.14
N LEU A 47 -10.67 4.92 4.82
CA LEU A 47 -9.58 5.22 3.91
C LEU A 47 -9.14 6.69 4.03
N GLU A 48 -10.05 7.59 4.38
CA GLU A 48 -9.74 9.00 4.61
C GLU A 48 -8.63 9.17 5.65
N ARG A 49 -8.70 8.42 6.75
CA ARG A 49 -7.67 8.47 7.80
C ARG A 49 -6.30 8.04 7.27
N VAL A 50 -6.28 6.95 6.48
CA VAL A 50 -5.04 6.46 5.88
C VAL A 50 -4.48 7.50 4.91
N ALA A 51 -5.35 8.09 4.09
CA ALA A 51 -4.96 9.09 3.11
C ALA A 51 -4.37 10.34 3.78
N VAL A 52 -5.01 10.85 4.83
CA VAL A 52 -4.52 12.02 5.57
C VAL A 52 -3.16 11.72 6.21
N ARG A 53 -3.01 10.52 6.79
CA ARG A 53 -1.73 10.11 7.39
C ARG A 53 -0.59 10.11 6.38
N HIS A 54 -0.86 9.73 5.13
CA HIS A 54 0.14 9.68 4.06
C HIS A 54 0.30 11.02 3.34
N SER A 55 -0.57 11.99 3.62
CA SER A 55 -0.57 13.27 2.92
C SER A 55 0.62 14.14 3.33
N ARG A 56 0.80 15.26 2.58
CA ARG A 56 1.86 16.23 2.87
C ARG A 56 1.74 16.85 4.27
N LYS A 57 0.58 16.72 4.92
CA LYS A 57 0.36 17.26 6.26
C LYS A 57 0.96 16.41 7.36
N GLU A 58 1.25 15.14 7.11
CA GLU A 58 1.80 14.21 8.10
C GLU A 58 3.04 13.51 7.59
N VAL A 59 2.93 12.29 7.05
CA VAL A 59 4.09 11.51 6.60
C VAL A 59 4.67 12.03 5.28
N ASP A 60 3.88 12.73 4.51
CA ASP A 60 4.30 13.31 3.22
C ASP A 60 4.83 12.26 2.25
N VAL A 61 3.99 11.27 1.96
CA VAL A 61 4.32 10.26 0.95
C VAL A 61 4.06 10.84 -0.44
N ASP A 62 5.14 11.04 -1.22
CA ASP A 62 5.01 11.52 -2.60
C ASP A 62 4.15 10.52 -3.39
N PRO A 63 3.09 10.98 -4.09
CA PRO A 63 2.23 10.10 -4.86
C PRO A 63 2.97 9.23 -5.88
N SER A 64 4.13 9.66 -6.37
CA SER A 64 4.96 8.88 -7.29
C SER A 64 5.51 7.60 -6.67
N LEU A 65 5.44 7.45 -5.33
CA LEU A 65 5.93 6.26 -4.63
C LEU A 65 4.86 5.16 -4.51
N TYR A 66 3.59 5.45 -4.77
CA TYR A 66 2.56 4.41 -4.70
C TYR A 66 2.76 3.25 -5.67
N PRO A 67 3.27 3.45 -6.89
CA PRO A 67 3.65 2.32 -7.73
C PRO A 67 4.66 1.37 -7.07
N CYS A 68 5.59 1.91 -6.28
CA CYS A 68 6.54 1.07 -5.53
C CYS A 68 5.82 0.17 -4.53
N PHE A 69 4.79 0.70 -3.85
CA PHE A 69 3.95 -0.08 -2.94
C PHE A 69 3.24 -1.22 -3.68
N VAL A 70 2.59 -0.91 -4.80
CA VAL A 70 1.84 -1.90 -5.57
C VAL A 70 2.76 -3.00 -6.09
N GLU A 71 3.89 -2.63 -6.70
CA GLU A 71 4.84 -3.60 -7.25
C GLU A 71 5.46 -4.46 -6.15
N SER A 72 5.73 -3.89 -4.98
CA SER A 72 6.26 -4.64 -3.84
C SER A 72 5.23 -5.63 -3.31
N LEU A 73 3.95 -5.26 -3.28
CA LEU A 73 2.86 -6.17 -2.91
C LEU A 73 2.78 -7.34 -3.89
N ILE A 74 2.79 -7.07 -5.18
CA ILE A 74 2.73 -8.11 -6.21
C ILE A 74 3.94 -9.03 -6.13
N GLN A 75 5.14 -8.48 -5.97
CA GLN A 75 6.34 -9.29 -5.85
C GLN A 75 6.29 -10.21 -4.62
N THR A 76 5.80 -9.70 -3.50
CA THR A 76 5.63 -10.48 -2.28
C THR A 76 4.65 -11.64 -2.48
N LEU A 77 3.54 -11.39 -3.16
CA LEU A 77 2.58 -12.44 -3.49
C LEU A 77 3.20 -13.50 -4.41
N ARG A 78 3.98 -13.06 -5.41
CA ARG A 78 4.68 -13.97 -6.31
C ARG A 78 5.65 -14.88 -5.57
N GLU A 79 6.33 -14.35 -4.56
CA GLU A 79 7.33 -15.11 -3.80
C GLU A 79 6.71 -16.09 -2.79
N HIS A 80 5.54 -15.75 -2.24
CA HIS A 80 5.00 -16.45 -1.07
C HIS A 80 3.66 -17.16 -1.29
N ASP A 81 2.91 -16.80 -2.32
CA ASP A 81 1.60 -17.42 -2.58
C ASP A 81 1.77 -18.57 -3.58
N PRO A 82 1.59 -19.84 -3.17
CA PRO A 82 1.72 -20.96 -4.08
C PRO A 82 0.65 -21.01 -5.17
N LYS A 83 -0.42 -20.23 -5.01
CA LYS A 83 -1.51 -20.12 -5.99
C LYS A 83 -1.40 -18.88 -6.87
N PHE A 84 -0.28 -18.18 -6.79
CA PHE A 84 -0.07 -16.98 -7.59
C PHE A 84 -0.15 -17.30 -9.09
N SER A 85 -0.81 -16.46 -9.84
CA SER A 85 -1.00 -16.58 -11.27
C SER A 85 -1.20 -15.18 -11.87
N PRO A 86 -1.15 -15.02 -13.22
CA PRO A 86 -1.48 -13.74 -13.84
C PRO A 86 -2.87 -13.25 -13.46
N GLU A 87 -3.84 -14.14 -13.30
CA GLU A 87 -5.19 -13.78 -12.88
C GLU A 87 -5.22 -13.24 -11.45
N VAL A 88 -4.46 -13.84 -10.54
CA VAL A 88 -4.33 -13.37 -9.15
C VAL A 88 -3.67 -12.00 -9.13
N GLU A 89 -2.62 -11.82 -9.91
CA GLU A 89 -1.95 -10.51 -10.03
C GLU A 89 -2.94 -9.44 -10.48
N ASP A 90 -3.68 -9.69 -11.57
CA ASP A 90 -4.64 -8.73 -12.11
C ASP A 90 -5.73 -8.41 -11.09
N ALA A 91 -6.23 -9.42 -10.37
CA ALA A 91 -7.25 -9.22 -9.35
C ALA A 91 -6.77 -8.28 -8.24
N TRP A 92 -5.52 -8.44 -7.78
CA TRP A 92 -4.95 -7.56 -6.76
C TRP A 92 -4.75 -6.14 -7.27
N ARG A 93 -4.24 -5.97 -8.50
CA ARG A 93 -4.05 -4.64 -9.08
C ARG A 93 -5.37 -3.90 -9.20
N VAL A 94 -6.40 -4.56 -9.67
CA VAL A 94 -7.75 -3.97 -9.79
C VAL A 94 -8.33 -3.64 -8.41
N ALA A 95 -8.11 -4.52 -7.41
CA ALA A 95 -8.70 -4.34 -6.08
C ALA A 95 -8.08 -3.17 -5.32
N VAL A 96 -6.78 -2.89 -5.49
CA VAL A 96 -6.11 -1.80 -4.74
C VAL A 96 -6.15 -0.46 -5.47
N GLU A 97 -6.39 -0.44 -6.79
CA GLU A 97 -6.34 0.77 -7.60
C GLU A 97 -7.27 1.87 -7.11
N PRO A 98 -8.56 1.62 -6.82
CA PRO A 98 -9.46 2.70 -6.37
C PRO A 98 -8.97 3.38 -5.10
N GLY A 99 -8.46 2.62 -4.14
CA GLY A 99 -7.93 3.16 -2.89
C GLY A 99 -6.66 3.97 -3.10
N ILE A 100 -5.77 3.48 -3.95
CA ILE A 100 -4.53 4.20 -4.28
C ILE A 100 -4.86 5.53 -4.96
N GLU A 101 -5.79 5.55 -5.91
CA GLU A 101 -6.20 6.79 -6.58
C GLU A 101 -6.84 7.77 -5.59
N PHE A 102 -7.65 7.26 -4.64
CA PHE A 102 -8.21 8.10 -3.59
C PHE A 102 -7.10 8.74 -2.75
N MET A 103 -6.08 7.98 -2.37
CA MET A 103 -4.98 8.49 -1.56
C MET A 103 -4.14 9.53 -2.32
N LYS A 104 -3.89 9.31 -3.61
CA LYS A 104 -3.20 10.29 -4.46
C LYS A 104 -3.96 11.62 -4.51
N ALA A 105 -5.27 11.56 -4.65
CA ALA A 105 -6.12 12.75 -4.72
C ALA A 105 -6.13 13.55 -3.41
N LYS A 106 -5.83 12.92 -2.29
CA LYS A 106 -5.80 13.55 -0.97
C LYS A 106 -4.42 14.05 -0.54
N TYR A 107 -3.44 13.91 -1.40
CA TYR A 107 -2.09 14.37 -1.08
C TYR A 107 -2.04 15.85 -0.72
#